data_b1beb071163172293fbe2263ba16973a
#
_entry.id   b1beb071163172293fbe2263ba16973a
#
_cell.length_a   1.000
_cell.length_b   1.000
_cell.length_c   1.000
_cell.angle_alpha   90.00
_cell.angle_beta   90.00
_cell.angle_gamma   90.00
#
_symmetry.space_group_name_H-M   'P 1'
#
loop_
_entity.id
_entity.type
_entity.pdbx_description
1 polymer ?
#
loop_
_entity_poly.entity_id
_entity_poly.type
_entity_poly.pdbx_seq_one_letter_code
_entity_poly.pdbx_strand_id
1 'polypeptide(L)'
;MKFLRFIYKVIINPIIGPIVVASTALILLAIFYLPSLSLNNQKEKITRESKEILHHLKTFRTYYNEFVVSKVKNLPDIKVDYNHEYSSNTIPLPATTIHNISEKLSQKENVKVNFFSDYPFPNRANRVLDEFQKNSIQFLRENPNEIFIKQDIVNNKEVIRVAFSDTMGSNSCLACHNGRADSPKKDWKLGDVGGVLEVV
;
A
#
# COMPACT_ATOMS: atom_id res chain seq x y z
N MET A 1 -22.26 38.87 -36.15
CA MET A 1 -22.94 40.02 -35.49
C MET A 1 -24.31 39.66 -34.90
N LYS A 2 -25.21 38.89 -35.57
CA LYS A 2 -26.56 38.56 -35.05
C LYS A 2 -26.52 37.74 -33.77
N PHE A 3 -25.59 36.76 -33.63
CA PHE A 3 -25.42 35.88 -32.46
C PHE A 3 -24.98 36.65 -31.19
N LEU A 4 -24.03 37.58 -31.30
CA LEU A 4 -23.62 38.43 -30.18
C LEU A 4 -24.73 39.36 -29.68
N ARG A 5 -25.57 39.89 -30.59
CA ARG A 5 -26.74 40.69 -30.20
C ARG A 5 -27.82 39.85 -29.52
N PHE A 6 -27.95 38.60 -29.90
CA PHE A 6 -28.89 37.66 -29.22
C PHE A 6 -28.43 37.38 -27.80
N ILE A 7 -27.17 37.01 -27.58
CA ILE A 7 -26.60 36.76 -26.24
C ILE A 7 -26.75 38.02 -25.37
N TYR A 8 -26.44 39.19 -25.90
CA TYR A 8 -26.55 40.43 -25.15
C TYR A 8 -28.01 40.70 -24.69
N LYS A 9 -28.99 40.46 -25.57
CA LYS A 9 -30.44 40.62 -25.21
C LYS A 9 -30.86 39.63 -24.13
N VAL A 10 -30.34 38.41 -24.12
CA VAL A 10 -30.65 37.37 -23.10
C VAL A 10 -30.05 37.78 -21.76
N ILE A 11 -28.81 38.23 -21.72
CA ILE A 11 -28.11 38.60 -20.47
C ILE A 11 -28.72 39.85 -19.82
N ILE A 12 -29.14 40.85 -20.62
CA ILE A 12 -29.73 42.09 -20.08
C ILE A 12 -31.22 41.92 -19.66
N ASN A 13 -31.87 40.81 -20.04
CA ASN A 13 -33.24 40.58 -19.62
C ASN A 13 -33.30 40.40 -18.09
N PRO A 14 -34.10 41.20 -17.35
CA PRO A 14 -34.08 41.20 -15.89
C PRO A 14 -34.56 39.89 -15.26
N ILE A 15 -35.25 39.04 -16.01
CA ILE A 15 -35.71 37.73 -15.55
C ILE A 15 -34.75 36.62 -16.03
N ILE A 16 -34.39 36.63 -17.30
CA ILE A 16 -33.59 35.56 -17.92
C ILE A 16 -32.08 35.68 -17.55
N GLY A 17 -31.59 36.91 -17.50
CA GLY A 17 -30.19 37.18 -17.22
C GLY A 17 -29.67 36.55 -15.91
N PRO A 18 -30.31 36.81 -14.78
CA PRO A 18 -29.90 36.19 -13.52
C PRO A 18 -29.96 34.65 -13.52
N ILE A 19 -30.96 34.07 -14.22
CA ILE A 19 -31.08 32.60 -14.33
C ILE A 19 -29.93 32.03 -15.15
N VAL A 20 -29.58 32.66 -16.27
CA VAL A 20 -28.45 32.22 -17.11
C VAL A 20 -27.13 32.33 -16.33
N VAL A 21 -26.91 33.44 -15.62
CA VAL A 21 -25.70 33.61 -14.79
C VAL A 21 -25.63 32.58 -13.68
N ALA A 22 -26.72 32.36 -12.96
CA ALA A 22 -26.77 31.36 -11.88
C ALA A 22 -26.54 29.94 -12.41
N SER A 23 -27.18 29.56 -13.52
CA SER A 23 -27.00 28.23 -14.10
C SER A 23 -25.59 28.01 -14.65
N THR A 24 -24.97 29.01 -15.29
CA THR A 24 -23.56 28.91 -15.73
C THR A 24 -22.61 28.83 -14.55
N ALA A 25 -22.82 29.58 -13.47
CA ALA A 25 -22.03 29.49 -12.25
C ALA A 25 -22.14 28.09 -11.60
N LEU A 26 -23.35 27.52 -11.52
CA LEU A 26 -23.56 26.17 -11.02
C LEU A 26 -22.87 25.11 -11.90
N ILE A 27 -22.94 25.22 -13.21
CA ILE A 27 -22.28 24.32 -14.15
C ILE A 27 -20.76 24.39 -13.98
N LEU A 28 -20.19 25.59 -13.89
CA LEU A 28 -18.75 25.77 -13.67
C LEU A 28 -18.32 25.17 -12.30
N LEU A 29 -19.09 25.43 -11.25
CA LEU A 29 -18.84 24.85 -9.94
C LEU A 29 -18.91 23.31 -9.99
N ALA A 30 -19.88 22.74 -10.69
CA ALA A 30 -19.98 21.29 -10.87
C ALA A 30 -18.77 20.73 -11.64
N ILE A 31 -18.34 21.37 -12.73
CA ILE A 31 -17.21 20.90 -13.55
C ILE A 31 -15.89 20.96 -12.77
N PHE A 32 -15.66 21.98 -11.96
CA PHE A 32 -14.38 22.16 -11.26
C PHE A 32 -14.35 21.53 -9.86
N TYR A 33 -15.47 21.48 -9.16
CA TYR A 33 -15.52 21.03 -7.77
C TYR A 33 -15.87 19.55 -7.60
N LEU A 34 -16.84 19.02 -8.37
CA LEU A 34 -17.26 17.62 -8.24
C LEU A 34 -16.13 16.60 -8.51
N PRO A 35 -15.25 16.79 -9.53
CA PRO A 35 -14.15 15.85 -9.76
C PRO A 35 -13.16 15.80 -8.58
N SER A 36 -12.85 16.95 -7.97
CA SER A 36 -11.93 17.03 -6.84
C SER A 36 -12.51 16.34 -5.58
N LEU A 37 -13.80 16.51 -5.33
CA LEU A 37 -14.53 15.81 -4.25
C LEU A 37 -14.56 14.31 -4.48
N SER A 38 -14.87 13.88 -5.70
CA SER A 38 -14.89 12.46 -6.08
C SER A 38 -13.52 11.81 -5.87
N LEU A 39 -12.45 12.48 -6.29
CA LEU A 39 -11.10 11.98 -6.13
C LEU A 39 -10.68 11.85 -4.66
N ASN A 40 -10.99 12.84 -3.83
CA ASN A 40 -10.71 12.79 -2.41
C ASN A 40 -11.46 11.64 -1.72
N ASN A 41 -12.75 11.47 -2.02
CA ASN A 41 -13.55 10.36 -1.50
C ASN A 41 -12.98 8.99 -1.92
N GLN A 42 -12.50 8.87 -3.16
CA GLN A 42 -11.86 7.64 -3.64
C GLN A 42 -10.54 7.37 -2.90
N LYS A 43 -9.70 8.39 -2.70
CA LYS A 43 -8.45 8.26 -1.92
C LYS A 43 -8.73 7.80 -0.49
N GLU A 44 -9.69 8.41 0.18
CA GLU A 44 -10.06 8.03 1.55
C GLU A 44 -10.57 6.59 1.61
N LYS A 45 -11.45 6.21 0.67
CA LYS A 45 -11.98 4.84 0.58
C LYS A 45 -10.84 3.83 0.39
N ILE A 46 -9.98 4.03 -0.62
CA ILE A 46 -8.85 3.14 -0.91
C ILE A 46 -7.90 3.07 0.27
N THR A 47 -7.60 4.19 0.92
CA THR A 47 -6.74 4.23 2.11
C THR A 47 -7.32 3.40 3.25
N ARG A 48 -8.63 3.50 3.50
CA ARG A 48 -9.31 2.71 4.53
C ARG A 48 -9.27 1.23 4.23
N GLU A 49 -9.64 0.83 3.01
CA GLU A 49 -9.60 -0.57 2.56
C GLU A 49 -8.19 -1.15 2.62
N SER A 50 -7.18 -0.35 2.23
CA SER A 50 -5.77 -0.73 2.33
C SER A 50 -5.32 -0.95 3.77
N LYS A 51 -5.77 -0.11 4.71
CA LYS A 51 -5.51 -0.29 6.16
C LYS A 51 -6.11 -1.59 6.68
N GLU A 52 -7.31 -1.94 6.26
CA GLU A 52 -7.97 -3.18 6.66
C GLU A 52 -7.20 -4.41 6.14
N ILE A 53 -6.82 -4.42 4.87
CA ILE A 53 -5.98 -5.48 4.29
C ILE A 53 -4.68 -5.62 5.08
N LEU A 54 -3.99 -4.52 5.36
CA LEU A 54 -2.76 -4.52 6.13
C LEU A 54 -2.96 -5.07 7.55
N HIS A 55 -4.04 -4.64 8.22
CA HIS A 55 -4.37 -5.10 9.56
C HIS A 55 -4.57 -6.62 9.59
N HIS A 56 -5.31 -7.16 8.63
CA HIS A 56 -5.52 -8.61 8.51
C HIS A 56 -4.21 -9.37 8.25
N LEU A 57 -3.37 -8.87 7.35
CA LEU A 57 -2.07 -9.49 7.06
C LEU A 57 -1.13 -9.47 8.27
N LYS A 58 -1.06 -8.35 8.99
CA LYS A 58 -0.24 -8.22 10.22
C LYS A 58 -0.77 -9.12 11.33
N THR A 59 -2.08 -9.16 11.54
CA THR A 59 -2.73 -10.02 12.55
C THR A 59 -2.45 -11.50 12.26
N PHE A 60 -2.64 -11.91 11.01
CA PHE A 60 -2.32 -13.28 10.58
C PHE A 60 -0.85 -13.61 10.79
N ARG A 61 0.07 -12.72 10.42
CA ARG A 61 1.52 -12.95 10.62
C ARG A 61 1.88 -13.10 12.09
N THR A 62 1.30 -12.25 12.95
CA THR A 62 1.52 -12.33 14.40
C THR A 62 1.01 -13.67 14.95
N TYR A 63 -0.22 -14.03 14.61
CA TYR A 63 -0.79 -15.32 15.01
C TYR A 63 0.05 -16.51 14.53
N TYR A 64 0.44 -16.50 13.27
CA TYR A 64 1.27 -17.55 12.68
C TYR A 64 2.63 -17.68 13.41
N ASN A 65 3.26 -16.55 13.71
CA ASN A 65 4.52 -16.53 14.44
C ASN A 65 4.38 -17.07 15.87
N GLU A 66 3.34 -16.64 16.60
CA GLU A 66 3.13 -16.98 18.01
C GLU A 66 2.62 -18.42 18.21
N PHE A 67 1.73 -18.87 17.36
CA PHE A 67 1.03 -20.14 17.58
C PHE A 67 1.49 -21.30 16.68
N VAL A 68 2.22 -21.01 15.60
CA VAL A 68 2.77 -22.03 14.72
C VAL A 68 4.29 -22.08 14.82
N VAL A 69 4.97 -21.00 14.38
CA VAL A 69 6.44 -20.97 14.30
C VAL A 69 7.10 -21.17 15.67
N SER A 70 6.60 -20.51 16.71
CA SER A 70 7.15 -20.62 18.06
C SER A 70 7.12 -22.05 18.61
N LYS A 71 6.12 -22.83 18.22
CA LYS A 71 5.95 -24.22 18.67
C LYS A 71 6.87 -25.20 17.94
N VAL A 72 7.13 -24.94 16.66
CA VAL A 72 7.85 -25.91 15.81
C VAL A 72 9.31 -25.59 15.61
N LYS A 73 9.75 -24.34 15.83
CA LYS A 73 11.13 -23.90 15.56
C LYS A 73 12.23 -24.66 16.30
N ASN A 74 11.87 -25.32 17.41
CA ASN A 74 12.78 -26.11 18.23
C ASN A 74 12.63 -27.62 18.00
N LEU A 75 11.73 -28.05 17.12
CA LEU A 75 11.58 -29.46 16.77
C LEU A 75 12.70 -29.87 15.80
N PRO A 76 13.37 -31.02 16.06
CA PRO A 76 14.55 -31.42 15.27
C PRO A 76 14.21 -31.71 13.79
N ASP A 77 12.98 -32.12 13.51
CA ASP A 77 12.55 -32.56 12.19
C ASP A 77 11.86 -31.47 11.37
N ILE A 78 11.63 -30.28 11.93
CA ILE A 78 10.94 -29.19 11.26
C ILE A 78 11.87 -27.97 11.14
N LYS A 79 12.00 -27.46 9.93
CA LYS A 79 12.71 -26.21 9.61
C LYS A 79 11.74 -25.07 9.35
N VAL A 80 12.15 -23.86 9.71
CA VAL A 80 11.42 -22.64 9.39
C VAL A 80 12.29 -21.83 8.42
N ASP A 81 11.93 -21.82 7.14
CA ASP A 81 12.75 -21.20 6.10
C ASP A 81 11.90 -20.62 4.96
N TYR A 82 12.51 -19.74 4.14
CA TYR A 82 11.86 -19.22 2.95
C TYR A 82 11.79 -20.23 1.80
N ASN A 83 12.66 -21.26 1.79
CA ASN A 83 12.67 -22.32 0.79
C ASN A 83 11.73 -23.51 1.13
N HIS A 84 10.61 -23.23 1.78
CA HIS A 84 9.67 -24.24 2.28
C HIS A 84 9.03 -25.12 1.20
N GLU A 85 8.94 -24.63 -0.04
CA GLU A 85 8.30 -25.36 -1.15
C GLU A 85 9.11 -26.59 -1.61
N TYR A 86 10.39 -26.63 -1.28
CA TYR A 86 11.32 -27.71 -1.74
C TYR A 86 11.48 -28.84 -0.70
N SER A 87 10.76 -28.80 0.42
CA SER A 87 10.93 -29.78 1.48
C SER A 87 9.64 -29.97 2.28
N SER A 88 9.23 -31.23 2.46
CA SER A 88 8.01 -31.58 3.20
C SER A 88 8.09 -31.28 4.72
N ASN A 89 9.30 -31.12 5.25
CA ASN A 89 9.53 -30.83 6.67
C ASN A 89 9.93 -29.35 6.91
N THR A 90 9.68 -28.47 5.96
CA THR A 90 9.97 -27.04 6.10
C THR A 90 8.69 -26.23 6.02
N ILE A 91 8.47 -25.37 7.01
CA ILE A 91 7.37 -24.40 7.01
C ILE A 91 7.90 -22.99 6.64
N PRO A 92 7.08 -22.15 6.03
CA PRO A 92 7.51 -20.81 5.62
C PRO A 92 7.82 -19.90 6.81
N LEU A 93 8.77 -18.99 6.63
CA LEU A 93 8.95 -17.85 7.53
C LEU A 93 7.67 -16.99 7.56
N PRO A 94 7.36 -16.29 8.67
CA PRO A 94 6.20 -15.42 8.76
C PRO A 94 6.11 -14.37 7.62
N ALA A 95 7.23 -13.75 7.25
CA ALA A 95 7.27 -12.82 6.13
C ALA A 95 7.04 -13.51 4.78
N THR A 96 7.58 -14.73 4.59
CA THR A 96 7.35 -15.54 3.38
C THR A 96 5.87 -15.87 3.21
N THR A 97 5.19 -16.22 4.30
CA THR A 97 3.74 -16.48 4.28
C THR A 97 2.96 -15.26 3.80
N ILE A 98 3.30 -14.06 4.28
CA ILE A 98 2.66 -12.81 3.82
C ILE A 98 2.92 -12.58 2.33
N HIS A 99 4.15 -12.79 1.85
CA HIS A 99 4.45 -12.69 0.43
C HIS A 99 3.58 -13.64 -0.42
N ASN A 100 3.49 -14.90 -0.02
CA ASN A 100 2.73 -15.91 -0.77
C ASN A 100 1.22 -15.61 -0.76
N ILE A 101 0.67 -15.14 0.36
CA ILE A 101 -0.72 -14.69 0.44
C ILE A 101 -0.94 -13.48 -0.47
N SER A 102 -0.06 -12.48 -0.41
CA SER A 102 -0.15 -11.27 -1.24
C SER A 102 -0.11 -11.60 -2.74
N GLU A 103 0.75 -12.51 -3.16
CA GLU A 103 0.83 -12.97 -4.54
C GLU A 103 -0.46 -13.67 -4.99
N LYS A 104 -1.05 -14.52 -4.12
CA LYS A 104 -2.32 -15.19 -4.40
C LYS A 104 -3.52 -14.23 -4.46
N LEU A 105 -3.57 -13.24 -3.57
CA LEU A 105 -4.58 -12.19 -3.61
C LEU A 105 -4.48 -11.39 -4.91
N SER A 106 -3.28 -10.98 -5.29
CA SER A 106 -3.02 -10.21 -6.51
C SER A 106 -3.39 -10.94 -7.81
N GLN A 107 -3.50 -12.27 -7.79
CA GLN A 107 -3.94 -13.07 -8.94
C GLN A 107 -5.47 -13.13 -9.08
N LYS A 108 -6.21 -12.94 -8.00
CA LYS A 108 -7.67 -13.13 -7.96
C LYS A 108 -8.46 -11.83 -7.99
N GLU A 109 -7.86 -10.73 -7.58
CA GLU A 109 -8.55 -9.46 -7.36
C GLU A 109 -7.84 -8.32 -8.11
N ASN A 110 -8.58 -7.22 -8.32
CA ASN A 110 -8.03 -5.98 -8.90
C ASN A 110 -7.18 -5.18 -7.89
N VAL A 111 -6.68 -5.86 -6.86
CA VAL A 111 -5.86 -5.28 -5.80
C VAL A 111 -4.51 -5.99 -5.79
N LYS A 112 -3.46 -5.25 -5.97
CA LYS A 112 -2.10 -5.79 -5.89
C LYS A 112 -1.49 -5.42 -4.53
N VAL A 113 -1.04 -6.43 -3.78
CA VAL A 113 -0.33 -6.24 -2.52
C VAL A 113 1.14 -6.60 -2.73
N ASN A 114 2.03 -5.67 -2.42
CA ASN A 114 3.47 -5.88 -2.47
C ASN A 114 4.06 -5.74 -1.06
N PHE A 115 5.00 -6.61 -0.74
CA PHE A 115 5.82 -6.48 0.46
C PHE A 115 7.29 -6.40 0.07
N PHE A 116 8.00 -5.35 0.47
CA PHE A 116 9.37 -5.09 0.05
C PHE A 116 10.21 -4.40 1.12
N SER A 117 11.50 -4.48 0.96
CA SER A 117 12.51 -3.85 1.81
C SER A 117 13.75 -3.54 0.96
N ASP A 118 14.56 -2.60 1.38
CA ASP A 118 15.92 -2.35 0.87
C ASP A 118 16.98 -3.21 1.55
N TYR A 119 16.56 -4.05 2.52
CA TYR A 119 17.37 -5.11 3.12
C TYR A 119 16.70 -6.48 2.87
N PRO A 120 16.57 -6.91 1.59
CA PRO A 120 15.91 -8.17 1.27
C PRO A 120 16.79 -9.36 1.66
N PHE A 121 16.17 -10.45 2.10
CA PHE A 121 16.88 -11.73 2.23
C PHE A 121 17.35 -12.24 0.86
N PRO A 122 18.35 -13.15 0.80
CA PRO A 122 18.99 -13.59 -0.45
C PRO A 122 18.03 -14.05 -1.54
N ASN A 123 16.95 -14.73 -1.19
CA ASN A 123 15.94 -15.21 -2.14
C ASN A 123 15.17 -14.07 -2.85
N ARG A 124 15.29 -12.84 -2.40
CA ARG A 124 14.65 -11.63 -2.95
C ARG A 124 15.62 -10.51 -3.28
N ALA A 125 16.93 -10.78 -3.21
CA ALA A 125 17.97 -9.77 -3.42
C ALA A 125 17.96 -9.16 -4.83
N ASN A 126 17.50 -9.91 -5.83
CA ASN A 126 17.42 -9.45 -7.23
C ASN A 126 16.20 -8.55 -7.52
N ARG A 127 15.35 -8.25 -6.51
CA ARG A 127 14.19 -7.40 -6.70
C ARG A 127 14.61 -5.94 -6.93
N VAL A 128 14.18 -5.36 -8.03
CA VAL A 128 14.35 -3.94 -8.33
C VAL A 128 13.16 -3.17 -7.78
N LEU A 129 13.42 -2.22 -6.90
CA LEU A 129 12.40 -1.31 -6.38
C LEU A 129 12.19 -0.15 -7.36
N ASP A 130 10.94 0.19 -7.64
CA ASP A 130 10.58 1.38 -8.41
C ASP A 130 10.73 2.67 -7.58
N GLU A 131 10.52 3.83 -8.21
CA GLU A 131 10.67 5.14 -7.56
C GLU A 131 9.70 5.32 -6.39
N PHE A 132 8.43 4.91 -6.53
CA PHE A 132 7.45 4.98 -5.46
C PHE A 132 7.91 4.16 -4.25
N GLN A 133 8.39 2.94 -4.49
CA GLN A 133 8.82 2.02 -3.44
C GLN A 133 10.03 2.56 -2.68
N LYS A 134 11.01 3.13 -3.38
CA LYS A 134 12.19 3.77 -2.76
C LYS A 134 11.79 4.98 -1.90
N ASN A 135 10.95 5.86 -2.46
CA ASN A 135 10.49 7.06 -1.75
C ASN A 135 9.62 6.70 -0.54
N SER A 136 8.79 5.66 -0.64
CA SER A 136 7.96 5.19 0.47
C SER A 136 8.80 4.62 1.62
N ILE A 137 9.88 3.88 1.33
CA ILE A 137 10.81 3.40 2.38
C ILE A 137 11.44 4.57 3.11
N GLN A 138 11.96 5.55 2.37
CA GLN A 138 12.61 6.71 2.97
C GLN A 138 11.63 7.49 3.85
N PHE A 139 10.46 7.83 3.34
CA PHE A 139 9.44 8.58 4.06
C PHE A 139 8.99 7.84 5.34
N LEU A 140 8.70 6.55 5.23
CA LEU A 140 8.17 5.76 6.34
C LEU A 140 9.22 5.45 7.41
N ARG A 141 10.51 5.51 7.11
CA ARG A 141 11.57 5.45 8.14
C ARG A 141 11.59 6.68 9.02
N GLU A 142 11.37 7.84 8.43
CA GLU A 142 11.28 9.10 9.17
C GLU A 142 9.92 9.24 9.88
N ASN A 143 8.87 8.64 9.33
CA ASN A 143 7.48 8.76 9.76
C ASN A 143 6.79 7.38 9.86
N PRO A 144 7.19 6.48 10.78
CA PRO A 144 6.76 5.09 10.79
C PRO A 144 5.25 4.87 11.05
N ASN A 145 4.56 5.86 11.58
CA ASN A 145 3.11 5.80 11.86
C ASN A 145 2.27 6.46 10.76
N GLU A 146 2.92 7.10 9.79
CA GLU A 146 2.25 7.77 8.67
C GLU A 146 1.96 6.78 7.52
N ILE A 147 1.30 7.30 6.51
CA ILE A 147 0.95 6.58 5.28
C ILE A 147 1.53 7.34 4.11
N PHE A 148 2.22 6.65 3.22
CA PHE A 148 2.71 7.24 1.98
C PHE A 148 1.73 6.93 0.84
N ILE A 149 1.12 7.98 0.26
CA ILE A 149 0.10 7.84 -0.80
C ILE A 149 0.53 8.65 -2.01
N LYS A 150 0.43 8.04 -3.19
CA LYS A 150 0.68 8.71 -4.47
C LYS A 150 -0.29 8.19 -5.53
N GLN A 151 -0.80 9.08 -6.38
CA GLN A 151 -1.37 8.70 -7.67
C GLN A 151 -0.23 8.38 -8.62
N ASP A 152 -0.39 7.30 -9.38
CA ASP A 152 0.63 6.81 -10.29
C ASP A 152 -0.03 6.20 -11.54
N ILE A 153 0.77 5.95 -12.57
CA ILE A 153 0.34 5.24 -13.77
C ILE A 153 1.09 3.91 -13.83
N VAL A 154 0.38 2.82 -13.62
CA VAL A 154 0.94 1.46 -13.68
C VAL A 154 0.28 0.71 -14.83
N ASN A 155 1.07 0.21 -15.78
CA ASN A 155 0.57 -0.49 -16.97
C ASN A 155 -0.49 0.32 -17.75
N ASN A 156 -0.28 1.61 -17.95
CA ASN A 156 -1.19 2.57 -18.61
C ASN A 156 -2.56 2.72 -17.90
N LYS A 157 -2.65 2.41 -16.62
CA LYS A 157 -3.84 2.64 -15.78
C LYS A 157 -3.49 3.60 -14.65
N GLU A 158 -4.36 4.57 -14.44
CA GLU A 158 -4.29 5.40 -13.25
C GLU A 158 -4.62 4.56 -12.01
N VAL A 159 -3.74 4.61 -11.02
CA VAL A 159 -3.87 3.88 -9.77
C VAL A 159 -3.57 4.80 -8.58
N ILE A 160 -4.09 4.43 -7.42
CA ILE A 160 -3.66 5.01 -6.14
C ILE A 160 -2.80 3.97 -5.45
N ARG A 161 -1.57 4.34 -5.14
CA ARG A 161 -0.62 3.52 -4.41
C ARG A 161 -0.57 3.97 -2.95
N VAL A 162 -0.74 3.03 -2.05
CA VAL A 162 -0.78 3.29 -0.60
C VAL A 162 0.26 2.40 0.07
N ALA A 163 1.20 3.00 0.78
CA ALA A 163 2.28 2.29 1.45
C ALA A 163 2.26 2.53 2.97
N PHE A 164 2.55 1.46 3.71
CA PHE A 164 2.56 1.42 5.16
C PHE A 164 3.86 0.80 5.66
N SER A 165 4.37 1.31 6.78
CA SER A 165 5.54 0.72 7.44
C SER A 165 5.26 -0.69 7.94
N ASP A 166 6.24 -1.57 7.78
CA ASP A 166 6.33 -2.83 8.50
C ASP A 166 7.49 -2.75 9.49
N THR A 167 7.15 -2.57 10.76
CA THR A 167 8.13 -2.35 11.81
C THR A 167 8.56 -3.64 12.50
N MET A 168 9.75 -3.62 13.11
CA MET A 168 10.22 -4.64 14.05
C MET A 168 9.40 -4.56 15.34
N GLY A 169 8.19 -5.14 15.31
CA GLY A 169 7.17 -4.98 16.37
C GLY A 169 7.37 -5.86 17.60
N SER A 170 8.33 -6.81 17.59
CA SER A 170 8.54 -7.73 18.70
C SER A 170 9.98 -8.23 18.78
N ASN A 171 10.36 -8.74 19.97
CA ASN A 171 11.66 -9.37 20.17
C ASN A 171 11.86 -10.62 19.27
N SER A 172 10.80 -11.30 18.88
CA SER A 172 10.90 -12.43 17.95
C SER A 172 11.30 -11.99 16.54
N CYS A 173 10.88 -10.79 16.10
CA CYS A 173 11.35 -10.20 14.85
C CYS A 173 12.86 -9.96 14.92
N LEU A 174 13.32 -9.31 16.01
CA LEU A 174 14.73 -9.01 16.22
C LEU A 174 15.58 -10.28 16.31
N ALA A 175 15.12 -11.29 17.06
CA ALA A 175 15.85 -12.55 17.22
C ALA A 175 16.11 -13.25 15.88
N CYS A 176 15.10 -13.23 14.98
CA CYS A 176 15.26 -13.80 13.65
C CYS A 176 16.12 -12.90 12.74
N HIS A 177 15.80 -11.61 12.64
CA HIS A 177 16.47 -10.69 11.72
C HIS A 177 17.92 -10.41 12.12
N ASN A 178 18.24 -10.34 13.41
CA ASN A 178 19.61 -10.13 13.88
C ASN A 178 20.40 -11.44 14.03
N GLY A 179 19.72 -12.58 14.22
CA GLY A 179 20.36 -13.86 14.53
C GLY A 179 20.68 -14.73 13.31
N ARG A 180 19.93 -14.62 12.22
CA ARG A 180 20.15 -15.46 11.03
C ARG A 180 21.46 -15.12 10.34
N ALA A 181 22.20 -16.15 9.91
CA ALA A 181 23.46 -15.97 9.21
C ALA A 181 23.32 -15.20 7.89
N ASP A 182 22.22 -15.45 7.17
CA ASP A 182 21.88 -14.88 5.86
C ASP A 182 21.13 -13.55 5.92
N SER A 183 20.94 -12.98 7.12
CA SER A 183 20.30 -11.66 7.26
C SER A 183 21.21 -10.54 6.76
N PRO A 184 20.70 -9.67 5.87
CA PRO A 184 21.50 -8.59 5.28
C PRO A 184 21.77 -7.44 6.27
N LYS A 185 21.00 -7.32 7.35
CA LYS A 185 21.15 -6.32 8.41
C LYS A 185 20.90 -6.98 9.76
N LYS A 186 21.79 -6.76 10.73
CA LYS A 186 21.81 -7.49 12.02
C LYS A 186 21.79 -6.59 13.26
N ASP A 187 21.50 -5.30 13.08
CA ASP A 187 21.48 -4.28 14.13
C ASP A 187 20.08 -3.64 14.28
N TRP A 188 19.03 -4.40 13.96
CA TRP A 188 17.65 -3.98 14.09
C TRP A 188 17.26 -3.73 15.55
N LYS A 189 16.46 -2.69 15.78
CA LYS A 189 15.88 -2.34 17.07
C LYS A 189 14.35 -2.41 16.99
N LEU A 190 13.70 -2.49 18.16
CA LEU A 190 12.24 -2.39 18.22
C LEU A 190 11.78 -1.04 17.66
N GLY A 191 10.76 -1.09 16.80
CA GLY A 191 10.23 0.07 16.12
C GLY A 191 10.88 0.42 14.79
N ASP A 192 12.06 -0.12 14.48
CA ASP A 192 12.70 0.10 13.18
C ASP A 192 11.80 -0.37 12.03
N VAL A 193 11.75 0.39 10.95
CA VAL A 193 11.04 0.01 9.72
C VAL A 193 11.88 -0.98 8.94
N GLY A 194 11.51 -2.24 9.03
CA GLY A 194 12.18 -3.36 8.36
C GLY A 194 11.71 -3.59 6.92
N GLY A 195 10.53 -3.09 6.57
CA GLY A 195 9.96 -3.21 5.25
C GLY A 195 8.74 -2.31 5.07
N VAL A 196 8.15 -2.41 3.90
CA VAL A 196 6.96 -1.66 3.50
C VAL A 196 5.95 -2.60 2.87
N LEU A 197 4.69 -2.47 3.28
CA LEU A 197 3.54 -3.07 2.63
C LEU A 197 2.85 -2.02 1.77
N GLU A 198 2.65 -2.35 0.51
CA GLU A 198 2.01 -1.51 -0.49
C GLU A 198 0.74 -2.17 -1.00
N VAL A 199 -0.31 -1.37 -1.17
CA VAL A 199 -1.55 -1.74 -1.86
C VAL A 199 -1.70 -0.83 -3.09
N VAL A 200 -2.01 -1.44 -4.24
CA VAL A 200 -2.18 -0.77 -5.54
C VAL A 200 -3.54 -1.11 -6.11
#